data_5eaf672b7e8a4a3909ba6721980101ed
#
_entry.id   5eaf672b7e8a4a3909ba6721980101ed
#
_cell.length_a   1.000
_cell.length_b   1.000
_cell.length_c   1.000
_cell.angle_alpha   90.00
_cell.angle_beta   90.00
_cell.angle_gamma   90.00
#
_symmetry.space_group_name_H-M   'P 1'
#
loop_
_entity.id
_entity.type
_entity.pdbx_description
1 polymer ?
#
loop_
_entity_poly.entity_id
_entity_poly.type
_entity_poly.pdbx_seq_one_letter_code
_entity_poly.pdbx_strand_id
1 'polypeptide(L)'
;MPSIKLDHISFAYGSHQVLDEVSLNVGDGERAFLVGPNGCGKTTLLNVASGLLKPDSGRITSRVVGAPIPEPERFNGTVAEYFATALAPLHELSRRFEETTASLATGDTGAEREYDQLLAAMSAHDVWSLEARLDETLEALGLGALSGSSERLLTSLSPGQRARLHLAALLTLQPDVLILDEPTNHLDREAIDFLTAMVTKWPGPVLVSSHDRLFIENVATVIYDMDITVWQEVARAEGHELTGGLFRNAGNYSQYLDAKEKARQSHRQIHAEQQAHKHQIREHRNESMTIARGGVRLKTATGKAKKFFADRAAATSVKRTRNDDVKLERLEEREVRKPRDYQLELSIPTPEPYEGLALSIRHAAVEHRLAPCDLDLAAGEHLLVTGDNGAGKSTLLQWIATAQPPQGVISSGIITREEPVTMVPQRLPMENDPGFTVGIWHNGVGQLGKGVIHPAMWSTPIPELSDGNQRRAQIAVGISAHPSTLIVDEPTNYLDLDTIESLERALRDWPGTLIIASHDRWLIEHWQGRHLHQQSCR
;
A
#
# COMPACT_ATOMS: atom_id res chain seq x y z
N MET A 1 -5.52 -8.35 -29.61
CA MET A 1 -4.72 -7.55 -28.70
C MET A 1 -4.70 -8.26 -27.36
N PRO A 2 -3.58 -8.36 -26.66
CA PRO A 2 -3.52 -8.96 -25.36
C PRO A 2 -4.35 -8.14 -24.35
N SER A 3 -4.99 -8.82 -23.40
CA SER A 3 -5.75 -8.17 -22.34
C SER A 3 -5.88 -9.09 -21.14
N ILE A 4 -6.02 -8.52 -19.96
CA ILE A 4 -6.37 -9.24 -18.73
C ILE A 4 -7.83 -8.91 -18.45
N LYS A 5 -8.69 -9.92 -18.43
CA LYS A 5 -10.08 -9.75 -18.08
C LYS A 5 -10.50 -10.80 -17.06
N LEU A 6 -10.90 -10.33 -15.92
CA LEU A 6 -11.45 -11.10 -14.80
C LEU A 6 -12.91 -10.69 -14.63
N ASP A 7 -13.84 -11.65 -14.68
CA ASP A 7 -15.27 -11.40 -14.57
C ASP A 7 -15.80 -12.16 -13.32
N HIS A 8 -16.27 -11.42 -12.31
CA HIS A 8 -16.90 -11.95 -11.07
C HIS A 8 -16.09 -13.04 -10.38
N ILE A 9 -14.80 -12.80 -10.17
CA ILE A 9 -13.88 -13.74 -9.54
C ILE A 9 -14.15 -13.79 -8.04
N SER A 10 -14.40 -15.00 -7.52
CA SER A 10 -14.42 -15.26 -6.08
C SER A 10 -13.41 -16.35 -5.75
N PHE A 11 -12.73 -16.19 -4.60
CA PHE A 11 -11.73 -17.12 -4.12
C PHE A 11 -11.63 -17.12 -2.59
N ALA A 12 -11.52 -18.31 -1.99
CA ALA A 12 -11.37 -18.48 -0.56
C ALA A 12 -10.22 -19.44 -0.19
N TYR A 13 -9.52 -19.15 0.88
CA TYR A 13 -8.62 -20.11 1.55
C TYR A 13 -9.38 -20.82 2.65
N GLY A 14 -9.82 -22.06 2.39
CA GLY A 14 -10.68 -22.81 3.30
C GLY A 14 -12.03 -22.11 3.52
N SER A 15 -12.30 -21.66 4.74
CA SER A 15 -13.52 -20.90 5.06
C SER A 15 -13.37 -19.38 4.95
N HIS A 16 -12.17 -18.88 4.69
CA HIS A 16 -11.89 -17.45 4.64
C HIS A 16 -11.97 -16.93 3.21
N GLN A 17 -13.03 -16.18 2.88
CA GLN A 17 -13.21 -15.53 1.59
C GLN A 17 -12.26 -14.34 1.47
N VAL A 18 -11.45 -14.31 0.40
CA VAL A 18 -10.46 -13.26 0.13
C VAL A 18 -10.87 -12.40 -1.05
N LEU A 19 -11.42 -13.01 -2.09
CA LEU A 19 -11.96 -12.30 -3.25
C LEU A 19 -13.45 -12.58 -3.34
N ASP A 20 -14.26 -11.54 -3.53
CA ASP A 20 -15.72 -11.63 -3.63
C ASP A 20 -16.22 -10.88 -4.86
N GLU A 21 -16.63 -11.63 -5.90
CA GLU A 21 -17.12 -11.14 -7.18
C GLU A 21 -16.26 -10.05 -7.85
N VAL A 22 -14.94 -10.16 -7.72
CA VAL A 22 -13.99 -9.17 -8.22
C VAL A 22 -13.92 -9.19 -9.74
N SER A 23 -14.10 -8.01 -10.36
CA SER A 23 -13.99 -7.83 -11.80
C SER A 23 -12.93 -6.79 -12.15
N LEU A 24 -12.07 -7.12 -13.13
CA LEU A 24 -10.94 -6.28 -13.56
C LEU A 24 -10.76 -6.41 -15.07
N ASN A 25 -10.45 -5.28 -15.70
CA ASN A 25 -10.12 -5.29 -17.13
C ASN A 25 -8.92 -4.37 -17.38
N VAL A 26 -7.82 -4.94 -17.90
CA VAL A 26 -6.62 -4.20 -18.30
C VAL A 26 -6.42 -4.41 -19.79
N GLY A 27 -6.51 -3.34 -20.54
CA GLY A 27 -6.34 -3.33 -21.99
C GLY A 27 -4.88 -3.20 -22.42
N ASP A 28 -4.70 -3.31 -23.72
CA ASP A 28 -3.40 -3.11 -24.38
C ASP A 28 -2.83 -1.72 -24.08
N GLY A 29 -1.55 -1.65 -23.68
CA GLY A 29 -0.87 -0.41 -23.28
C GLY A 29 -1.32 0.18 -21.93
N GLU A 30 -2.31 -0.40 -21.23
CA GLU A 30 -2.64 0.01 -19.87
C GLU A 30 -1.65 -0.58 -18.85
N ARG A 31 -1.22 0.26 -17.93
CA ARG A 31 -0.41 -0.11 -16.76
C ARG A 31 -1.25 0.07 -15.52
N ALA A 32 -1.85 -1.04 -15.08
CA ALA A 32 -2.78 -1.10 -13.98
C ALA A 32 -2.06 -1.42 -12.66
N PHE A 33 -2.29 -0.61 -11.64
CA PHE A 33 -1.77 -0.85 -10.30
C PHE A 33 -2.89 -1.25 -9.34
N LEU A 34 -2.65 -2.32 -8.58
CA LEU A 34 -3.52 -2.73 -7.48
C LEU A 34 -3.06 -2.09 -6.19
N VAL A 35 -3.92 -1.31 -5.58
CA VAL A 35 -3.69 -0.69 -4.27
C VAL A 35 -4.76 -1.17 -3.27
N GLY A 36 -4.46 -1.03 -1.99
CA GLY A 36 -5.38 -1.40 -0.92
C GLY A 36 -4.64 -1.90 0.32
N PRO A 37 -5.35 -2.13 1.43
CA PRO A 37 -4.78 -2.56 2.70
C PRO A 37 -3.98 -3.86 2.60
N ASN A 38 -3.07 -4.08 3.55
CA ASN A 38 -2.37 -5.35 3.65
C ASN A 38 -3.37 -6.48 3.96
N GLY A 39 -3.23 -7.60 3.24
CA GLY A 39 -4.13 -8.75 3.40
C GLY A 39 -5.47 -8.64 2.67
N CYS A 40 -5.75 -7.58 1.90
CA CYS A 40 -7.00 -7.46 1.13
C CYS A 40 -7.08 -8.37 -0.11
N GLY A 41 -6.02 -9.14 -0.42
CA GLY A 41 -6.03 -10.11 -1.52
C GLY A 41 -5.31 -9.69 -2.80
N LYS A 42 -4.44 -8.65 -2.79
CA LYS A 42 -3.66 -8.21 -3.96
C LYS A 42 -2.90 -9.37 -4.60
N THR A 43 -2.02 -10.03 -3.85
CA THR A 43 -1.26 -11.20 -4.30
C THR A 43 -2.16 -12.34 -4.79
N THR A 44 -3.29 -12.58 -4.10
CA THR A 44 -4.26 -13.60 -4.51
C THR A 44 -4.87 -13.27 -5.87
N LEU A 45 -5.26 -12.02 -6.10
CA LEU A 45 -5.81 -11.56 -7.37
C LEU A 45 -4.79 -11.67 -8.51
N LEU A 46 -3.52 -11.30 -8.26
CA LEU A 46 -2.43 -11.46 -9.23
C LEU A 46 -2.18 -12.94 -9.56
N ASN A 47 -2.19 -13.83 -8.57
CA ASN A 47 -2.03 -15.27 -8.77
C ASN A 47 -3.21 -15.89 -9.53
N VAL A 48 -4.42 -15.38 -9.34
CA VAL A 48 -5.57 -15.78 -10.15
C VAL A 48 -5.43 -15.25 -11.58
N ALA A 49 -5.02 -13.98 -11.76
CA ALA A 49 -4.83 -13.39 -13.08
C ALA A 49 -3.72 -14.07 -13.90
N SER A 50 -2.64 -14.52 -13.24
CA SER A 50 -1.54 -15.27 -13.86
C SER A 50 -1.86 -16.75 -14.09
N GLY A 51 -2.98 -17.26 -13.57
CA GLY A 51 -3.37 -18.67 -13.68
C GLY A 51 -2.68 -19.60 -12.68
N LEU A 52 -1.90 -19.07 -11.73
CA LEU A 52 -1.27 -19.84 -10.64
C LEU A 52 -2.29 -20.35 -9.63
N LEU A 53 -3.39 -19.62 -9.45
CA LEU A 53 -4.53 -20.02 -8.62
C LEU A 53 -5.80 -20.12 -9.48
N LYS A 54 -6.54 -21.21 -9.29
CA LYS A 54 -7.85 -21.38 -9.93
C LYS A 54 -8.92 -20.74 -9.02
N PRO A 55 -9.76 -19.82 -9.53
CA PRO A 55 -10.83 -19.23 -8.73
C PRO A 55 -11.92 -20.28 -8.43
N ASP A 56 -12.66 -20.05 -7.33
CA ASP A 56 -13.81 -20.88 -6.96
C ASP A 56 -15.01 -20.61 -7.89
N SER A 57 -15.17 -19.34 -8.30
CA SER A 57 -16.18 -18.91 -9.28
C SER A 57 -15.68 -17.75 -10.14
N GLY A 58 -16.40 -17.47 -11.22
CA GLY A 58 -16.06 -16.43 -12.15
C GLY A 58 -15.32 -16.94 -13.40
N ARG A 59 -14.90 -16.01 -14.26
CA ARG A 59 -14.27 -16.32 -15.55
C ARG A 59 -13.00 -15.49 -15.76
N ILE A 60 -11.93 -16.17 -16.16
CA ILE A 60 -10.68 -15.54 -16.58
C ILE A 60 -10.62 -15.58 -18.11
N THR A 61 -10.45 -14.40 -18.73
CA THR A 61 -10.22 -14.27 -20.17
C THR A 61 -8.92 -13.48 -20.33
N SER A 62 -7.81 -14.13 -20.01
CA SER A 62 -6.47 -13.60 -20.24
C SER A 62 -5.84 -14.39 -21.37
N ARG A 63 -5.37 -13.72 -22.42
CA ARG A 63 -4.47 -14.33 -23.38
C ARG A 63 -3.04 -14.26 -22.82
N VAL A 64 -2.78 -14.94 -21.73
CA VAL A 64 -1.40 -15.16 -21.28
C VAL A 64 -0.83 -16.25 -22.18
N VAL A 65 -0.08 -15.84 -23.18
CA VAL A 65 0.70 -16.77 -24.01
C VAL A 65 2.08 -16.84 -23.37
N GLY A 66 2.29 -17.84 -22.54
CA GLY A 66 3.58 -18.14 -21.94
C GLY A 66 3.43 -19.20 -20.85
N ALA A 67 4.34 -20.14 -20.78
CA ALA A 67 4.43 -21.02 -19.62
C ALA A 67 4.78 -20.18 -18.38
N PRO A 68 4.19 -20.47 -17.22
CA PRO A 68 4.56 -19.76 -16.01
C PRO A 68 6.05 -19.96 -15.72
N ILE A 69 6.77 -18.87 -15.44
CA ILE A 69 8.18 -18.94 -15.01
C ILE A 69 8.22 -19.67 -13.66
N PRO A 70 9.13 -20.64 -13.46
CA PRO A 70 9.25 -21.35 -12.20
C PRO A 70 9.52 -20.39 -11.03
N GLU A 71 8.86 -20.61 -9.91
CA GLU A 71 9.17 -19.87 -8.67
C GLU A 71 10.58 -20.25 -8.19
N PRO A 72 11.50 -19.29 -7.98
CA PRO A 72 12.87 -19.58 -7.56
C PRO A 72 12.97 -20.33 -6.23
N GLU A 73 11.99 -20.13 -5.33
CA GLU A 73 11.91 -20.79 -4.02
C GLU A 73 11.68 -22.31 -4.14
N ARG A 74 11.00 -22.73 -5.21
CA ARG A 74 10.63 -24.14 -5.46
C ARG A 74 11.54 -24.81 -6.50
N PHE A 75 12.47 -24.04 -7.09
CA PHE A 75 13.37 -24.55 -8.11
C PHE A 75 14.65 -25.14 -7.48
N ASN A 76 14.87 -26.43 -7.68
CA ASN A 76 16.08 -27.14 -7.24
C ASN A 76 17.05 -27.26 -8.40
N GLY A 77 17.97 -26.32 -8.55
CA GLY A 77 18.94 -26.31 -9.62
C GLY A 77 19.90 -25.14 -9.56
N THR A 78 20.70 -24.98 -10.59
CA THR A 78 21.62 -23.86 -10.77
C THR A 78 20.92 -22.66 -11.38
N VAL A 79 21.57 -21.50 -11.34
CA VAL A 79 21.11 -20.27 -11.99
C VAL A 79 20.97 -20.47 -13.50
N ALA A 80 21.92 -21.19 -14.13
CA ALA A 80 21.87 -21.51 -15.55
C ALA A 80 20.65 -22.38 -15.91
N GLU A 81 20.38 -23.47 -15.14
CA GLU A 81 19.21 -24.33 -15.34
C GLU A 81 17.89 -23.55 -15.14
N TYR A 82 17.86 -22.63 -14.20
CA TYR A 82 16.70 -21.78 -13.98
C TYR A 82 16.38 -20.92 -15.21
N PHE A 83 17.38 -20.19 -15.76
CA PHE A 83 17.16 -19.38 -16.95
C PHE A 83 16.87 -20.23 -18.19
N ALA A 84 17.53 -21.39 -18.35
CA ALA A 84 17.21 -22.32 -19.42
C ALA A 84 15.74 -22.77 -19.39
N THR A 85 15.19 -22.99 -18.18
CA THR A 85 13.79 -23.35 -17.99
C THR A 85 12.86 -22.15 -18.20
N ALA A 86 13.17 -21.00 -17.62
CA ALA A 86 12.35 -19.82 -17.70
C ALA A 86 12.26 -19.25 -19.13
N LEU A 87 13.35 -19.31 -19.90
CA LEU A 87 13.45 -18.82 -21.27
C LEU A 87 13.25 -19.91 -22.32
N ALA A 88 12.87 -21.12 -21.91
CA ALA A 88 12.63 -22.25 -22.82
C ALA A 88 11.72 -21.92 -24.02
N PRO A 89 10.65 -21.11 -23.90
CA PRO A 89 9.84 -20.73 -25.05
C PRO A 89 10.62 -19.98 -26.14
N LEU A 90 11.56 -19.12 -25.75
CA LEU A 90 12.38 -18.35 -26.70
C LEU A 90 13.47 -19.22 -27.32
N HIS A 91 14.09 -20.12 -26.54
CA HIS A 91 15.04 -21.09 -27.06
C HIS A 91 14.38 -22.07 -28.04
N GLU A 92 13.17 -22.53 -27.75
CA GLU A 92 12.40 -23.39 -28.65
C GLU A 92 12.04 -22.65 -29.95
N LEU A 93 11.71 -21.37 -29.88
CA LEU A 93 11.45 -20.52 -31.05
C LEU A 93 12.71 -20.43 -31.93
N SER A 94 13.89 -20.20 -31.34
CA SER A 94 15.18 -20.16 -32.03
C SER A 94 15.49 -21.50 -32.71
N ARG A 95 15.36 -22.62 -31.99
CA ARG A 95 15.59 -23.97 -32.50
C ARG A 95 14.69 -24.28 -33.71
N ARG A 96 13.37 -23.98 -33.60
CA ARG A 96 12.44 -24.20 -34.71
C ARG A 96 12.77 -23.33 -35.93
N PHE A 97 13.19 -22.08 -35.71
CA PHE A 97 13.62 -21.21 -36.79
C PHE A 97 14.83 -21.75 -37.52
N GLU A 98 15.83 -22.26 -36.80
CA GLU A 98 17.04 -22.91 -37.38
C GLU A 98 16.70 -24.16 -38.17
N GLU A 99 15.85 -25.05 -37.63
CA GLU A 99 15.39 -26.27 -38.29
C GLU A 99 14.62 -25.98 -39.59
N THR A 100 13.68 -24.98 -39.54
CA THR A 100 12.90 -24.58 -40.70
C THR A 100 13.79 -23.95 -41.79
N THR A 101 14.78 -23.14 -41.36
CA THR A 101 15.78 -22.55 -42.26
C THR A 101 16.61 -23.62 -42.96
N ALA A 102 17.02 -24.65 -42.24
CA ALA A 102 17.73 -25.80 -42.82
C ALA A 102 16.87 -26.60 -43.81
N SER A 103 15.57 -26.78 -43.51
CA SER A 103 14.61 -27.47 -44.42
C SER A 103 14.40 -26.69 -45.72
N LEU A 104 14.28 -25.36 -45.66
CA LEU A 104 14.23 -24.49 -46.84
C LEU A 104 15.48 -24.60 -47.70
N ALA A 105 16.67 -24.66 -47.07
CA ALA A 105 17.93 -24.81 -47.79
C ALA A 105 18.04 -26.17 -48.53
N THR A 106 17.29 -27.19 -48.11
CA THR A 106 17.20 -28.51 -48.79
C THR A 106 16.09 -28.59 -49.85
N GLY A 107 15.35 -27.48 -50.07
CA GLY A 107 14.34 -27.35 -51.15
C GLY A 107 12.90 -27.72 -50.76
N ASP A 108 12.58 -27.75 -49.47
CA ASP A 108 11.21 -27.98 -48.98
C ASP A 108 10.38 -26.68 -49.12
N THR A 109 9.58 -26.56 -50.19
CA THR A 109 8.71 -25.42 -50.46
C THR A 109 7.51 -25.34 -49.49
N GLY A 110 7.22 -26.38 -48.72
CA GLY A 110 6.19 -26.37 -47.69
C GLY A 110 6.56 -25.56 -46.45
N ALA A 111 7.86 -25.38 -46.20
CA ALA A 111 8.39 -24.70 -45.04
C ALA A 111 8.36 -23.13 -45.13
N GLU A 112 8.07 -22.55 -46.32
CA GLU A 112 8.09 -21.10 -46.52
C GLU A 112 7.16 -20.33 -45.55
N ARG A 113 5.93 -20.80 -45.40
CA ARG A 113 4.94 -20.13 -44.48
C ARG A 113 5.34 -20.23 -43.03
N GLU A 114 5.90 -21.36 -42.62
CA GLU A 114 6.38 -21.56 -41.26
C GLU A 114 7.61 -20.66 -40.99
N TYR A 115 8.51 -20.56 -41.97
CA TYR A 115 9.65 -19.64 -41.90
C TYR A 115 9.22 -18.19 -41.69
N ASP A 116 8.27 -17.68 -42.49
CA ASP A 116 7.77 -16.30 -42.35
C ASP A 116 7.12 -16.07 -40.97
N GLN A 117 6.37 -17.04 -40.47
CA GLN A 117 5.76 -16.95 -39.14
C GLN A 117 6.81 -16.94 -38.03
N LEU A 118 7.80 -17.83 -38.12
CA LEU A 118 8.88 -17.92 -37.14
C LEU A 118 9.77 -16.68 -37.19
N LEU A 119 10.07 -16.16 -38.38
CA LEU A 119 10.84 -14.91 -38.57
C LEU A 119 10.12 -13.72 -37.92
N ALA A 120 8.82 -13.62 -38.13
CA ALA A 120 8.00 -12.58 -37.50
C ALA A 120 8.00 -12.71 -35.97
N ALA A 121 7.89 -13.94 -35.43
CA ALA A 121 7.94 -14.20 -34.00
C ALA A 121 9.33 -13.92 -33.39
N MET A 122 10.41 -14.36 -34.07
CA MET A 122 11.80 -14.09 -33.69
C MET A 122 12.07 -12.58 -33.62
N SER A 123 11.54 -11.82 -34.60
CA SER A 123 11.66 -10.35 -34.64
C SER A 123 10.82 -9.67 -33.55
N ALA A 124 9.60 -10.15 -33.31
CA ALA A 124 8.70 -9.59 -32.31
C ALA A 124 9.24 -9.70 -30.88
N HIS A 125 9.92 -10.82 -30.57
CA HIS A 125 10.53 -11.06 -29.25
C HIS A 125 12.03 -10.75 -29.19
N ASP A 126 12.59 -10.20 -30.27
CA ASP A 126 14.02 -9.91 -30.39
C ASP A 126 14.93 -11.03 -29.86
N VAL A 127 14.68 -12.26 -30.35
CA VAL A 127 15.33 -13.47 -29.82
C VAL A 127 16.83 -13.48 -30.13
N TRP A 128 17.28 -12.78 -31.17
CA TRP A 128 18.70 -12.66 -31.53
C TRP A 128 19.54 -11.95 -30.46
N SER A 129 18.94 -11.07 -29.69
CA SER A 129 19.61 -10.33 -28.61
C SER A 129 19.37 -10.94 -27.22
N LEU A 130 18.80 -12.15 -27.14
CA LEU A 130 18.31 -12.76 -25.88
C LEU A 130 19.39 -12.80 -24.80
N GLU A 131 20.59 -13.31 -25.10
CA GLU A 131 21.68 -13.42 -24.13
C GLU A 131 22.17 -12.03 -23.68
N ALA A 132 22.37 -11.11 -24.63
CA ALA A 132 22.81 -9.75 -24.33
C ALA A 132 21.77 -9.00 -23.46
N ARG A 133 20.48 -9.21 -23.74
CA ARG A 133 19.38 -8.63 -22.98
C ARG A 133 19.29 -9.21 -21.57
N LEU A 134 19.53 -10.52 -21.41
CA LEU A 134 19.61 -11.16 -20.10
C LEU A 134 20.77 -10.58 -19.28
N ASP A 135 21.95 -10.47 -19.87
CA ASP A 135 23.13 -9.90 -19.22
C ASP A 135 22.92 -8.45 -18.80
N GLU A 136 22.37 -7.62 -19.68
CA GLU A 136 22.02 -6.22 -19.38
C GLU A 136 21.00 -6.13 -18.22
N THR A 137 19.98 -6.99 -18.25
CA THR A 137 18.96 -7.02 -17.20
C THR A 137 19.54 -7.47 -15.86
N LEU A 138 20.42 -8.47 -15.85
CA LEU A 138 21.11 -8.92 -14.65
C LEU A 138 22.01 -7.84 -14.06
N GLU A 139 22.77 -7.14 -14.90
CA GLU A 139 23.63 -6.03 -14.47
C GLU A 139 22.79 -4.91 -13.85
N ALA A 140 21.73 -4.47 -14.55
CA ALA A 140 20.82 -3.42 -14.08
C ALA A 140 20.10 -3.76 -12.77
N LEU A 141 19.85 -5.05 -12.50
CA LEU A 141 19.27 -5.52 -11.24
C LEU A 141 20.32 -5.85 -10.16
N GLY A 142 21.58 -5.49 -10.36
CA GLY A 142 22.68 -5.75 -9.42
C GLY A 142 23.00 -7.24 -9.25
N LEU A 143 22.79 -8.03 -10.31
CA LEU A 143 23.08 -9.47 -10.38
C LEU A 143 24.15 -9.80 -11.44
N GLY A 144 24.93 -8.82 -11.91
CA GLY A 144 25.94 -9.01 -12.96
C GLY A 144 26.94 -10.14 -12.68
N ALA A 145 27.24 -10.41 -11.42
CA ALA A 145 28.07 -11.56 -11.03
C ALA A 145 27.43 -12.92 -11.34
N LEU A 146 26.18 -12.97 -11.74
CA LEU A 146 25.46 -14.20 -12.17
C LEU A 146 25.33 -14.30 -13.69
N SER A 147 25.86 -13.31 -14.42
CA SER A 147 25.91 -13.31 -15.88
C SER A 147 26.78 -14.48 -16.39
N GLY A 148 26.37 -15.06 -17.50
CA GLY A 148 27.01 -16.26 -18.05
C GLY A 148 26.52 -17.56 -17.41
N SER A 149 27.20 -18.66 -17.73
CA SER A 149 26.85 -20.00 -17.24
C SER A 149 27.16 -20.17 -15.75
N SER A 150 26.30 -19.65 -14.90
CA SER A 150 26.51 -19.76 -13.46
C SER A 150 26.11 -21.13 -12.92
N GLU A 151 27.08 -21.90 -12.50
CA GLU A 151 26.93 -23.19 -11.76
C GLU A 151 26.43 -22.98 -10.32
N ARG A 152 26.17 -21.74 -9.93
CA ARG A 152 25.74 -21.39 -8.57
C ARG A 152 24.33 -21.88 -8.31
N LEU A 153 24.14 -22.60 -7.19
CA LEU A 153 22.82 -23.10 -6.78
C LEU A 153 21.89 -21.95 -6.36
N LEU A 154 20.62 -22.00 -6.77
CA LEU A 154 19.61 -21.03 -6.34
C LEU A 154 19.45 -20.99 -4.82
N THR A 155 19.58 -22.14 -4.15
CA THR A 155 19.50 -22.25 -2.70
C THR A 155 20.57 -21.46 -1.96
N SER A 156 21.69 -21.14 -2.62
CA SER A 156 22.77 -20.32 -2.04
C SER A 156 22.54 -18.82 -2.15
N LEU A 157 21.51 -18.40 -2.89
CA LEU A 157 21.15 -16.99 -3.07
C LEU A 157 20.27 -16.52 -1.91
N SER A 158 20.42 -15.22 -1.55
CA SER A 158 19.50 -14.60 -0.59
C SER A 158 18.08 -14.50 -1.19
N PRO A 159 17.03 -14.37 -0.34
CA PRO A 159 15.67 -14.16 -0.83
C PRO A 159 15.55 -12.98 -1.81
N GLY A 160 16.20 -11.86 -1.51
CA GLY A 160 16.21 -10.69 -2.41
C GLY A 160 16.93 -10.94 -3.73
N GLN A 161 18.03 -11.74 -3.75
CA GLN A 161 18.67 -12.13 -5.00
C GLN A 161 17.77 -13.05 -5.83
N ARG A 162 17.04 -13.97 -5.21
CA ARG A 162 16.09 -14.85 -5.91
C ARG A 162 14.91 -14.07 -6.49
N ALA A 163 14.35 -13.12 -5.76
CA ALA A 163 13.29 -12.25 -6.26
C ALA A 163 13.76 -11.42 -7.48
N ARG A 164 14.96 -10.82 -7.41
CA ARG A 164 15.56 -10.09 -8.53
C ARG A 164 15.85 -10.97 -9.74
N LEU A 165 16.28 -12.22 -9.51
CA LEU A 165 16.52 -13.19 -10.58
C LEU A 165 15.22 -13.60 -11.28
N HIS A 166 14.12 -13.76 -10.53
CA HIS A 166 12.80 -14.00 -11.10
C HIS A 166 12.33 -12.82 -11.95
N LEU A 167 12.52 -11.60 -11.44
CA LEU A 167 12.22 -10.37 -12.18
C LEU A 167 13.05 -10.27 -13.47
N ALA A 168 14.35 -10.62 -13.42
CA ALA A 168 15.21 -10.66 -14.61
C ALA A 168 14.66 -11.62 -15.66
N ALA A 169 14.25 -12.81 -15.25
CA ALA A 169 13.66 -13.79 -16.17
C ALA A 169 12.37 -13.29 -16.82
N LEU A 170 11.47 -12.64 -16.05
CA LEU A 170 10.23 -12.05 -16.56
C LEU A 170 10.50 -10.93 -17.57
N LEU A 171 11.40 -10.01 -17.24
CA LEU A 171 11.73 -8.88 -18.12
C LEU A 171 12.44 -9.35 -19.41
N THR A 172 13.27 -10.39 -19.31
CA THR A 172 13.95 -10.96 -20.47
C THR A 172 13.01 -11.78 -21.37
N LEU A 173 12.07 -12.53 -20.78
CA LEU A 173 11.08 -13.32 -21.54
C LEU A 173 10.14 -12.43 -22.36
N GLN A 174 9.83 -11.22 -21.88
CA GLN A 174 8.90 -10.25 -22.49
C GLN A 174 7.53 -10.89 -22.83
N PRO A 175 6.79 -11.39 -21.84
CA PRO A 175 5.46 -11.94 -22.09
C PRO A 175 4.49 -10.88 -22.62
N ASP A 176 3.48 -11.30 -23.40
CA ASP A 176 2.42 -10.41 -23.92
C ASP A 176 1.69 -9.65 -22.80
N VAL A 177 1.61 -10.25 -21.62
CA VAL A 177 0.98 -9.70 -20.41
C VAL A 177 1.99 -9.75 -19.28
N LEU A 178 2.26 -8.61 -18.66
CA LEU A 178 3.20 -8.51 -17.52
C LEU A 178 2.42 -8.43 -16.20
N ILE A 179 2.66 -9.37 -15.30
CA ILE A 179 2.08 -9.38 -13.95
C ILE A 179 3.21 -9.38 -12.93
N LEU A 180 3.21 -8.39 -12.02
CA LEU A 180 4.26 -8.20 -11.03
C LEU A 180 3.65 -8.01 -9.63
N ASP A 181 4.18 -8.72 -8.64
CA ASP A 181 3.81 -8.56 -7.23
C ASP A 181 4.96 -7.95 -6.45
N GLU A 182 4.76 -6.71 -5.95
CA GLU A 182 5.74 -5.92 -5.18
C GLU A 182 7.16 -5.92 -5.79
N PRO A 183 7.33 -5.60 -7.09
CA PRO A 183 8.58 -5.78 -7.80
C PRO A 183 9.70 -4.82 -7.34
N THR A 184 9.35 -3.74 -6.64
CA THR A 184 10.31 -2.75 -6.13
C THR A 184 10.98 -3.20 -4.82
N ASN A 185 10.47 -4.23 -4.16
CA ASN A 185 11.05 -4.77 -2.93
C ASN A 185 12.48 -5.28 -3.18
N HIS A 186 13.39 -4.92 -2.31
CA HIS A 186 14.81 -5.31 -2.36
C HIS A 186 15.61 -4.76 -3.55
N LEU A 187 15.05 -3.82 -4.32
CA LEU A 187 15.77 -3.10 -5.37
C LEU A 187 16.43 -1.84 -4.79
N ASP A 188 17.59 -1.50 -5.33
CA ASP A 188 18.19 -0.19 -5.14
C ASP A 188 17.61 0.83 -6.14
N ARG A 189 18.06 2.06 -6.01
CA ARG A 189 17.55 3.16 -6.83
C ARG A 189 17.73 2.92 -8.33
N GLU A 190 18.92 2.47 -8.74
CA GLU A 190 19.25 2.27 -10.15
C GLU A 190 18.40 1.14 -10.76
N ALA A 191 18.20 0.05 -10.01
CA ALA A 191 17.33 -1.05 -10.41
C ALA A 191 15.85 -0.64 -10.51
N ILE A 192 15.35 0.22 -9.60
CA ILE A 192 13.98 0.74 -9.68
C ILE A 192 13.83 1.67 -10.89
N ASP A 193 14.82 2.52 -11.18
CA ASP A 193 14.78 3.41 -12.33
C ASP A 193 14.81 2.61 -13.66
N PHE A 194 15.60 1.54 -13.72
CA PHE A 194 15.59 0.58 -14.83
C PHE A 194 14.23 -0.10 -15.00
N LEU A 195 13.67 -0.65 -13.92
CA LEU A 195 12.34 -1.29 -13.92
C LEU A 195 11.27 -0.30 -14.38
N THR A 196 11.29 0.93 -13.88
CA THR A 196 10.38 2.02 -14.26
C THR A 196 10.44 2.26 -15.77
N ALA A 197 11.63 2.37 -16.33
CA ALA A 197 11.82 2.59 -17.77
C ALA A 197 11.31 1.41 -18.61
N MET A 198 11.56 0.17 -18.17
CA MET A 198 11.11 -1.06 -18.85
C MET A 198 9.59 -1.17 -18.84
N VAL A 199 8.95 -1.02 -17.66
CA VAL A 199 7.50 -1.15 -17.52
C VAL A 199 6.75 -0.02 -18.24
N THR A 200 7.30 1.19 -18.23
CA THR A 200 6.69 2.34 -18.94
C THR A 200 6.62 2.11 -20.45
N LYS A 201 7.61 1.42 -21.03
CA LYS A 201 7.69 1.10 -22.45
C LYS A 201 7.06 -0.24 -22.82
N TRP A 202 6.48 -0.95 -21.84
CA TRP A 202 5.91 -2.27 -22.10
C TRP A 202 4.79 -2.21 -23.13
N PRO A 203 4.83 -3.02 -24.19
CA PRO A 203 3.88 -2.90 -25.29
C PRO A 203 2.48 -3.44 -24.94
N GLY A 204 2.40 -4.44 -24.07
CA GLY A 204 1.16 -5.09 -23.68
C GLY A 204 0.56 -4.56 -22.37
N PRO A 205 -0.53 -5.18 -21.89
CA PRO A 205 -1.12 -4.84 -20.60
C PRO A 205 -0.19 -5.23 -19.45
N VAL A 206 -0.13 -4.37 -18.44
CA VAL A 206 0.65 -4.56 -17.23
C VAL A 206 -0.26 -4.51 -16.01
N LEU A 207 -0.13 -5.47 -15.11
CA LEU A 207 -0.84 -5.50 -13.83
C LEU A 207 0.17 -5.66 -12.68
N VAL A 208 0.22 -4.69 -11.79
CA VAL A 208 1.24 -4.61 -10.73
C VAL A 208 0.58 -4.38 -9.38
N SER A 209 1.05 -5.03 -8.32
CA SER A 209 0.90 -4.53 -6.96
C SER A 209 2.18 -3.83 -6.53
N SER A 210 2.08 -2.68 -5.87
CA SER A 210 3.23 -2.01 -5.28
C SER A 210 2.83 -1.04 -4.18
N HIS A 211 3.75 -0.84 -3.23
CA HIS A 211 3.68 0.20 -2.21
C HIS A 211 4.67 1.35 -2.49
N ASP A 212 5.49 1.27 -3.55
CA ASP A 212 6.37 2.36 -3.97
C ASP A 212 5.56 3.43 -4.71
N ARG A 213 5.26 4.51 -4.00
CA ARG A 213 4.43 5.62 -4.48
C ARG A 213 4.99 6.31 -5.72
N LEU A 214 6.32 6.49 -5.78
CA LEU A 214 6.96 7.12 -6.93
C LEU A 214 6.96 6.21 -8.15
N PHE A 215 7.12 4.91 -7.95
CA PHE A 215 6.97 3.93 -9.04
C PHE A 215 5.54 3.94 -9.59
N ILE A 216 4.52 3.95 -8.71
CA ILE A 216 3.11 4.07 -9.13
C ILE A 216 2.89 5.40 -9.85
N GLU A 217 3.39 6.53 -9.33
CA GLU A 217 3.26 7.87 -9.93
C GLU A 217 3.78 7.91 -11.37
N ASN A 218 4.97 7.35 -11.57
CA ASN A 218 5.66 7.44 -12.86
C ASN A 218 5.15 6.44 -13.92
N VAL A 219 4.55 5.33 -13.49
CA VAL A 219 4.20 4.22 -14.39
C VAL A 219 2.71 4.06 -14.60
N ALA A 220 1.89 4.27 -13.56
CA ALA A 220 0.47 3.97 -13.62
C ALA A 220 -0.29 4.80 -14.66
N THR A 221 -1.15 4.14 -15.42
CA THR A 221 -2.19 4.76 -16.24
C THR A 221 -3.58 4.55 -15.66
N VAL A 222 -3.71 3.53 -14.81
CA VAL A 222 -4.94 3.21 -14.09
C VAL A 222 -4.59 2.58 -12.74
N ILE A 223 -5.36 2.93 -11.72
CA ILE A 223 -5.25 2.36 -10.37
C ILE A 223 -6.57 1.69 -10.01
N TYR A 224 -6.47 0.45 -9.53
CA TYR A 224 -7.58 -0.31 -8.97
C TYR A 224 -7.45 -0.36 -7.45
N ASP A 225 -8.39 0.27 -6.75
CA ASP A 225 -8.45 0.26 -5.29
C ASP A 225 -9.30 -0.93 -4.80
N MET A 226 -8.71 -1.79 -4.01
CA MET A 226 -9.39 -2.92 -3.37
C MET A 226 -10.11 -2.51 -2.07
N ASP A 227 -9.84 -1.32 -1.51
CA ASP A 227 -10.67 -0.75 -0.45
C ASP A 227 -11.78 0.11 -1.04
N ILE A 228 -12.84 -0.54 -1.46
CA ILE A 228 -14.00 0.12 -2.08
C ILE A 228 -14.93 0.81 -1.09
N THR A 229 -14.65 0.76 0.22
CA THR A 229 -15.56 1.20 1.28
C THR A 229 -16.07 2.62 1.07
N VAL A 230 -15.18 3.58 0.84
CA VAL A 230 -15.54 5.00 0.65
C VAL A 230 -16.33 5.19 -0.65
N TRP A 231 -15.86 4.57 -1.72
CA TRP A 231 -16.47 4.64 -3.05
C TRP A 231 -17.88 4.04 -3.05
N GLN A 232 -18.07 2.93 -2.33
CA GLN A 232 -19.35 2.24 -2.21
C GLN A 232 -20.39 3.07 -1.45
N GLU A 233 -19.98 3.76 -0.38
CA GLU A 233 -20.90 4.60 0.39
C GLU A 233 -21.31 5.88 -0.39
N VAL A 234 -20.41 6.47 -1.16
CA VAL A 234 -20.75 7.59 -2.05
C VAL A 234 -21.71 7.14 -3.14
N ALA A 235 -21.42 6.00 -3.80
CA ALA A 235 -22.30 5.45 -4.84
C ALA A 235 -23.68 5.09 -4.29
N ARG A 236 -23.77 4.50 -3.08
CA ARG A 236 -25.04 4.20 -2.41
C ARG A 236 -25.89 5.44 -2.17
N ALA A 237 -25.28 6.55 -1.76
CA ALA A 237 -25.99 7.82 -1.57
C ALA A 237 -26.58 8.34 -2.86
N GLU A 238 -25.90 8.15 -3.98
CA GLU A 238 -26.34 8.51 -5.33
C GLU A 238 -27.35 7.52 -5.93
N GLY A 239 -27.60 6.40 -5.24
CA GLY A 239 -28.53 5.37 -5.66
C GLY A 239 -27.93 4.37 -6.67
N HIS A 240 -26.62 4.25 -6.70
CA HIS A 240 -25.86 3.28 -7.48
C HIS A 240 -25.23 2.22 -6.58
N GLU A 241 -24.99 1.03 -7.13
CA GLU A 241 -24.15 0.01 -6.50
C GLU A 241 -22.85 -0.12 -7.30
N LEU A 242 -21.73 -0.14 -6.60
CA LEU A 242 -20.45 -0.53 -7.20
C LEU A 242 -20.42 -2.04 -7.32
N THR A 243 -20.38 -2.51 -8.55
CA THR A 243 -20.24 -3.93 -8.87
C THR A 243 -18.78 -4.22 -9.18
N GLY A 244 -18.32 -5.43 -8.80
CA GLY A 244 -17.01 -5.93 -9.20
C GLY A 244 -15.88 -5.78 -8.19
N GLY A 245 -16.16 -5.42 -6.93
CA GLY A 245 -15.20 -5.52 -5.80
C GLY A 245 -13.95 -4.63 -5.89
N LEU A 246 -13.82 -3.80 -6.94
CA LEU A 246 -12.71 -2.87 -7.18
C LEU A 246 -13.24 -1.51 -7.62
N PHE A 247 -12.55 -0.46 -7.22
CA PHE A 247 -12.77 0.86 -7.78
C PHE A 247 -11.67 1.22 -8.77
N ARG A 248 -12.05 1.52 -10.02
CA ARG A 248 -11.11 1.89 -11.09
C ARG A 248 -10.96 3.41 -11.14
N ASN A 249 -9.75 3.90 -10.94
CA ASN A 249 -9.38 5.30 -11.12
C ASN A 249 -8.40 5.43 -12.31
N ALA A 250 -8.75 6.24 -13.31
CA ALA A 250 -7.83 6.54 -14.41
C ALA A 250 -6.81 7.58 -13.98
N GLY A 251 -5.55 7.36 -14.33
CA GLY A 251 -4.46 8.28 -14.05
C GLY A 251 -3.40 7.70 -13.12
N ASN A 252 -2.53 8.59 -12.63
CA ASN A 252 -1.40 8.28 -11.76
C ASN A 252 -1.78 8.32 -10.27
N TYR A 253 -0.77 8.17 -9.40
CA TYR A 253 -0.96 8.12 -7.95
C TYR A 253 -1.51 9.42 -7.37
N SER A 254 -0.99 10.57 -7.79
CA SER A 254 -1.46 11.89 -7.34
C SER A 254 -2.93 12.11 -7.67
N GLN A 255 -3.37 11.74 -8.88
CA GLN A 255 -4.77 11.84 -9.29
C GLN A 255 -5.69 10.90 -8.51
N TYR A 256 -5.20 9.71 -8.20
CA TYR A 256 -5.91 8.77 -7.34
C TYR A 256 -6.09 9.32 -5.92
N LEU A 257 -5.04 9.91 -5.32
CA LEU A 257 -5.11 10.53 -4.00
C LEU A 257 -6.16 11.64 -3.94
N ASP A 258 -6.13 12.54 -4.93
CA ASP A 258 -7.10 13.64 -5.04
C ASP A 258 -8.54 13.11 -5.16
N ALA A 259 -8.74 12.07 -5.96
CA ALA A 259 -10.05 11.44 -6.12
C ALA A 259 -10.53 10.79 -4.82
N LYS A 260 -9.63 10.06 -4.12
CA LYS A 260 -9.93 9.40 -2.85
C LYS A 260 -10.25 10.39 -1.74
N GLU A 261 -9.50 11.49 -1.64
CA GLU A 261 -9.78 12.53 -0.64
C GLU A 261 -11.12 13.23 -0.92
N LYS A 262 -11.44 13.53 -2.18
CA LYS A 262 -12.76 14.06 -2.56
C LYS A 262 -13.89 13.10 -2.19
N ALA A 263 -13.71 11.80 -2.44
CA ALA A 263 -14.69 10.79 -2.06
C ALA A 263 -14.87 10.71 -0.53
N ARG A 264 -13.78 10.80 0.24
CA ARG A 264 -13.82 10.85 1.72
C ARG A 264 -14.57 12.10 2.22
N GLN A 265 -14.31 13.26 1.65
CA GLN A 265 -14.99 14.51 1.99
C GLN A 265 -16.49 14.43 1.66
N SER A 266 -16.83 13.93 0.48
CA SER A 266 -18.22 13.72 0.07
C SER A 266 -18.94 12.75 1.02
N HIS A 267 -18.32 11.63 1.38
CA HIS A 267 -18.89 10.67 2.33
C HIS A 267 -19.18 11.31 3.70
N ARG A 268 -18.22 12.11 4.26
CA ARG A 268 -18.42 12.83 5.52
C ARG A 268 -19.57 13.83 5.44
N GLN A 269 -19.64 14.60 4.36
CA GLN A 269 -20.68 15.59 4.14
C GLN A 269 -22.06 14.93 4.03
N ILE A 270 -22.19 13.88 3.17
CA ILE A 270 -23.44 13.13 3.00
C ILE A 270 -23.92 12.54 4.32
N HIS A 271 -23.02 11.91 5.09
CA HIS A 271 -23.38 11.37 6.40
C HIS A 271 -23.87 12.44 7.35
N ALA A 272 -23.17 13.60 7.44
CA ALA A 272 -23.58 14.71 8.30
C ALA A 272 -24.95 15.26 7.90
N GLU A 273 -25.20 15.45 6.61
CA GLU A 273 -26.49 15.93 6.08
C GLU A 273 -27.62 14.93 6.37
N GLN A 274 -27.39 13.63 6.18
CA GLN A 274 -28.36 12.60 6.50
C GLN A 274 -28.68 12.54 7.99
N GLN A 275 -27.69 12.65 8.87
CA GLN A 275 -27.91 12.69 10.32
C GLN A 275 -28.68 13.94 10.76
N ALA A 276 -28.33 15.12 10.22
CA ALA A 276 -29.06 16.35 10.49
C ALA A 276 -30.53 16.27 10.05
N HIS A 277 -30.79 15.74 8.86
CA HIS A 277 -32.14 15.55 8.34
C HIS A 277 -32.92 14.51 9.17
N LYS A 278 -32.30 13.42 9.57
CA LYS A 278 -32.87 12.40 10.45
C LYS A 278 -33.28 13.00 11.83
N HIS A 279 -32.41 13.86 12.36
CA HIS A 279 -32.71 14.59 13.61
C HIS A 279 -33.91 15.53 13.45
N GLN A 280 -33.98 16.33 12.39
CA GLN A 280 -35.11 17.24 12.11
C GLN A 280 -36.44 16.47 11.98
N ILE A 281 -36.46 15.34 11.24
CA ILE A 281 -37.67 14.52 11.11
C ILE A 281 -38.11 13.99 12.47
N ARG A 282 -37.17 13.51 13.29
CA ARG A 282 -37.47 13.00 14.65
C ARG A 282 -38.00 14.09 15.56
N GLU A 283 -37.47 15.30 15.52
CA GLU A 283 -37.97 16.45 16.26
C GLU A 283 -39.39 16.80 15.83
N HIS A 284 -39.64 16.96 14.53
CA HIS A 284 -40.98 17.24 13.99
C HIS A 284 -42.00 16.16 14.39
N ARG A 285 -41.59 14.89 14.38
CA ARG A 285 -42.40 13.77 14.85
C ARG A 285 -42.76 13.90 16.35
N ASN A 286 -41.78 14.22 17.19
CA ASN A 286 -41.96 14.43 18.63
C ASN A 286 -42.88 15.61 18.92
N GLU A 287 -42.70 16.74 18.24
CA GLU A 287 -43.60 17.89 18.34
C GLU A 287 -45.02 17.51 17.92
N SER A 288 -45.21 16.80 16.82
CA SER A 288 -46.50 16.33 16.36
C SER A 288 -47.23 15.43 17.38
N MET A 289 -46.47 14.57 18.09
CA MET A 289 -47.01 13.75 19.19
C MET A 289 -47.39 14.60 20.42
N THR A 290 -46.60 15.61 20.75
CA THR A 290 -46.83 16.51 21.89
C THR A 290 -48.08 17.39 21.66
N ILE A 291 -48.27 17.91 20.46
CA ILE A 291 -49.45 18.69 20.04
C ILE A 291 -50.72 17.83 20.18
N ALA A 292 -50.68 16.55 19.83
CA ALA A 292 -51.81 15.64 20.00
C ALA A 292 -52.21 15.43 21.49
N ARG A 293 -51.27 15.53 22.42
CA ARG A 293 -51.48 15.32 23.86
C ARG A 293 -51.90 16.57 24.63
N GLY A 294 -51.73 17.81 24.10
CA GLY A 294 -51.89 19.00 24.94
C GLY A 294 -52.22 20.32 24.24
N GLY A 295 -52.82 20.34 23.07
CA GLY A 295 -53.16 21.59 22.37
C GLY A 295 -54.08 22.49 23.22
N VAL A 296 -53.87 23.81 23.11
CA VAL A 296 -54.61 24.85 23.89
C VAL A 296 -56.14 24.66 23.80
N ARG A 297 -56.66 24.29 22.63
CA ARG A 297 -58.11 24.02 22.42
C ARG A 297 -58.60 22.76 23.13
N LEU A 298 -57.73 21.79 23.38
CA LEU A 298 -58.02 20.59 24.14
C LEU A 298 -58.11 20.88 25.65
N LYS A 299 -57.31 21.82 26.14
CA LYS A 299 -57.31 22.23 27.57
C LYS A 299 -58.50 23.06 27.95
N THR A 300 -59.05 23.84 27.01
CA THR A 300 -60.17 24.76 27.26
C THR A 300 -61.55 24.21 26.90
N ALA A 301 -61.65 23.13 26.13
CA ALA A 301 -62.93 22.53 25.72
C ALA A 301 -63.51 21.59 26.78
N THR A 302 -64.85 21.54 26.87
CA THR A 302 -65.61 20.68 27.79
C THR A 302 -66.59 19.76 27.03
N GLY A 303 -66.93 18.60 27.57
CA GLY A 303 -67.94 17.69 27.06
C GLY A 303 -67.68 17.13 25.64
N LYS A 304 -68.70 17.09 24.77
CA LYS A 304 -68.63 16.56 23.40
C LYS A 304 -67.62 17.29 22.51
N ALA A 305 -67.43 18.61 22.74
CA ALA A 305 -66.44 19.38 22.01
C ALA A 305 -64.99 18.97 22.30
N LYS A 306 -64.71 18.54 23.51
CA LYS A 306 -63.39 18.02 23.91
C LYS A 306 -63.05 16.73 23.17
N LYS A 307 -64.02 15.80 23.05
CA LYS A 307 -63.84 14.57 22.30
C LYS A 307 -63.61 14.82 20.81
N PHE A 308 -64.40 15.72 20.18
CA PHE A 308 -64.24 16.06 18.77
C PHE A 308 -62.87 16.69 18.47
N PHE A 309 -62.39 17.59 19.32
CA PHE A 309 -61.05 18.18 19.12
C PHE A 309 -59.92 17.19 19.39
N ALA A 310 -60.12 16.26 20.36
CA ALA A 310 -59.18 15.18 20.62
C ALA A 310 -59.08 14.20 19.43
N ASP A 311 -60.19 13.75 18.88
CA ASP A 311 -60.23 12.86 17.73
C ASP A 311 -59.62 13.47 16.48
N ARG A 312 -59.91 14.76 16.25
CA ARG A 312 -59.31 15.52 15.12
C ARG A 312 -57.81 15.75 15.28
N ALA A 313 -57.34 16.06 16.50
CA ALA A 313 -55.92 16.23 16.81
C ALA A 313 -55.19 14.88 16.67
N ALA A 314 -55.79 13.78 17.14
CA ALA A 314 -55.25 12.45 16.99
C ALA A 314 -55.13 12.05 15.49
N ALA A 315 -56.19 12.25 14.69
CA ALA A 315 -56.16 11.94 13.26
C ALA A 315 -55.08 12.76 12.50
N THR A 316 -54.91 14.06 12.85
CA THR A 316 -53.88 14.91 12.27
C THR A 316 -52.47 14.47 12.65
N SER A 317 -52.30 14.11 13.94
CA SER A 317 -51.02 13.60 14.44
C SER A 317 -50.62 12.28 13.76
N VAL A 318 -51.56 11.32 13.65
CA VAL A 318 -51.34 10.03 12.99
C VAL A 318 -50.92 10.22 11.51
N LYS A 319 -51.58 11.16 10.80
CA LYS A 319 -51.20 11.44 9.39
C LYS A 319 -49.81 12.06 9.28
N ARG A 320 -49.44 12.97 10.19
CA ARG A 320 -48.11 13.62 10.20
C ARG A 320 -47.02 12.61 10.59
N THR A 321 -47.22 11.85 11.65
CA THR A 321 -46.22 10.84 12.07
C THR A 321 -46.04 9.77 11.03
N ARG A 322 -47.11 9.32 10.32
CA ARG A 322 -46.98 8.36 9.22
C ARG A 322 -46.15 8.93 8.05
N ASN A 323 -46.30 10.23 7.72
CA ASN A 323 -45.46 10.86 6.70
C ASN A 323 -44.00 10.95 7.13
N ASP A 324 -43.73 11.24 8.40
CA ASP A 324 -42.39 11.30 8.96
C ASP A 324 -41.75 9.90 9.00
N ASP A 325 -42.54 8.85 9.33
CA ASP A 325 -42.09 7.45 9.29
C ASP A 325 -41.69 7.03 7.87
N VAL A 326 -42.48 7.36 6.83
CA VAL A 326 -42.13 7.09 5.42
C VAL A 326 -40.86 7.84 4.99
N LYS A 327 -40.66 9.08 5.48
CA LYS A 327 -39.43 9.82 5.18
C LYS A 327 -38.20 9.21 5.87
N LEU A 328 -38.36 8.76 7.10
CA LEU A 328 -37.30 8.06 7.83
C LEU A 328 -36.93 6.75 7.12
N GLU A 329 -37.91 5.96 6.73
CA GLU A 329 -37.72 4.70 6.01
C GLU A 329 -36.93 4.92 4.70
N ARG A 330 -37.31 5.93 3.89
CA ARG A 330 -36.57 6.30 2.67
C ARG A 330 -35.14 6.79 2.91
N LEU A 331 -34.93 7.47 4.05
CA LEU A 331 -33.59 7.88 4.45
C LEU A 331 -32.75 6.67 4.90
N GLU A 332 -33.35 5.72 5.60
CA GLU A 332 -32.67 4.50 6.06
C GLU A 332 -32.29 3.57 4.91
N GLU A 333 -33.08 3.51 3.84
CA GLU A 333 -32.73 2.75 2.61
C GLU A 333 -31.43 3.24 1.95
N ARG A 334 -31.15 4.56 2.05
CA ARG A 334 -29.98 5.21 1.44
C ARG A 334 -28.97 5.71 2.49
N GLU A 335 -29.14 5.27 3.72
CA GLU A 335 -28.26 5.71 4.81
C GLU A 335 -26.83 5.21 4.57
N VAL A 336 -25.89 6.15 4.45
CA VAL A 336 -24.49 5.82 4.39
C VAL A 336 -23.97 5.45 5.77
N ARG A 337 -23.07 4.50 5.82
CA ARG A 337 -22.42 4.12 7.08
C ARG A 337 -21.64 5.29 7.63
N LYS A 338 -21.52 5.36 8.94
CA LYS A 338 -20.65 6.34 9.58
C LYS A 338 -19.26 6.24 8.94
N PRO A 339 -18.70 7.37 8.44
CA PRO A 339 -17.35 7.37 7.94
C PRO A 339 -16.45 6.71 8.96
N ARG A 340 -15.73 5.69 8.54
CA ARG A 340 -14.69 5.12 9.38
C ARG A 340 -13.57 6.14 9.35
N ASP A 341 -13.22 6.69 10.50
CA ASP A 341 -12.00 7.46 10.66
C ASP A 341 -10.83 6.47 10.59
N TYR A 342 -10.56 5.97 9.39
CA TYR A 342 -9.32 5.20 9.08
C TYR A 342 -8.10 6.09 9.09
N GLN A 343 -8.31 7.36 9.25
CA GLN A 343 -7.24 8.25 9.52
C GLN A 343 -6.67 7.81 10.87
N LEU A 344 -5.42 7.46 10.83
CA LEU A 344 -4.56 7.61 11.97
C LEU A 344 -4.80 9.06 12.46
N GLU A 345 -5.79 9.27 13.29
CA GLU A 345 -5.83 10.45 14.16
C GLU A 345 -4.74 10.23 15.20
N LEU A 346 -3.50 10.20 14.70
CA LEU A 346 -2.31 10.26 15.52
C LEU A 346 -2.38 11.61 16.24
N SER A 347 -3.06 11.61 17.37
CA SER A 347 -2.94 12.69 18.34
C SER A 347 -1.59 12.53 19.01
N ILE A 348 -0.54 13.00 18.34
CA ILE A 348 0.78 13.09 18.96
C ILE A 348 0.67 14.22 19.99
N PRO A 349 0.95 13.94 21.27
CA PRO A 349 0.90 14.98 22.29
C PRO A 349 1.80 16.15 21.90
N THR A 350 1.29 17.37 22.05
CA THR A 350 2.09 18.58 21.84
C THR A 350 3.13 18.65 22.96
N PRO A 351 4.44 18.69 22.65
CA PRO A 351 5.47 18.84 23.65
C PRO A 351 5.39 20.22 24.32
N GLU A 352 5.96 20.35 25.50
CA GLU A 352 6.15 21.66 26.12
C GLU A 352 7.02 22.53 25.22
N PRO A 353 6.65 23.81 24.99
CA PRO A 353 7.45 24.71 24.18
C PRO A 353 8.86 24.85 24.77
N TYR A 354 9.86 24.60 23.97
CA TYR A 354 11.27 24.76 24.32
C TYR A 354 11.95 25.69 23.30
N GLU A 355 12.72 26.66 23.79
CA GLU A 355 13.51 27.55 22.95
C GLU A 355 14.98 27.16 23.06
N GLY A 356 15.59 26.77 21.94
CA GLY A 356 16.99 26.38 21.89
C GLY A 356 17.31 25.28 20.88
N LEU A 357 18.44 24.62 21.08
CA LEU A 357 18.84 23.47 20.26
C LEU A 357 18.28 22.19 20.87
N ALA A 358 17.46 21.48 20.09
CA ALA A 358 17.00 20.15 20.47
C ALA A 358 18.12 19.10 20.30
N LEU A 359 19.02 19.32 19.33
CA LEU A 359 20.12 18.42 19.00
C LEU A 359 21.34 19.20 18.53
N SER A 360 22.51 18.84 19.02
CA SER A 360 23.82 19.30 18.51
C SER A 360 24.74 18.12 18.29
N ILE A 361 25.25 17.97 17.09
CA ILE A 361 26.20 16.94 16.67
C ILE A 361 27.51 17.62 16.29
N ARG A 362 28.62 17.17 16.86
CA ARG A 362 29.97 17.68 16.58
C ARG A 362 30.90 16.52 16.22
N HIS A 363 31.26 16.47 14.93
CA HIS A 363 32.21 15.48 14.36
C HIS A 363 31.86 14.03 14.74
N ALA A 364 30.58 13.70 14.83
CA ALA A 364 30.16 12.34 15.16
C ALA A 364 30.51 11.39 14.02
N ALA A 365 31.36 10.42 14.30
CA ALA A 365 31.78 9.40 13.35
C ALA A 365 31.96 8.04 14.02
N VAL A 366 31.71 6.96 13.26
CA VAL A 366 31.95 5.57 13.68
C VAL A 366 32.71 4.88 12.58
N GLU A 367 33.87 4.31 12.94
CA GLU A 367 34.75 3.67 11.96
C GLU A 367 34.01 2.60 11.16
N HIS A 368 34.14 2.65 9.83
CA HIS A 368 33.48 1.79 8.84
C HIS A 368 31.94 1.78 8.86
N ARG A 369 31.28 2.68 9.60
CA ARG A 369 29.81 2.69 9.73
C ARG A 369 29.15 4.06 9.55
N LEU A 370 29.78 5.13 10.02
CA LEU A 370 29.22 6.47 9.99
C LEU A 370 30.31 7.47 9.61
N ALA A 371 30.18 8.12 8.45
CA ALA A 371 31.05 9.20 8.06
C ALA A 371 30.88 10.42 8.99
N PRO A 372 31.94 11.25 9.22
CA PRO A 372 31.88 12.41 10.09
C PRO A 372 30.70 13.32 9.74
N CYS A 373 29.94 13.70 10.77
CA CYS A 373 28.71 14.46 10.63
C CYS A 373 28.67 15.59 11.67
N ASP A 374 28.28 16.78 11.23
CA ASP A 374 28.05 17.97 12.05
C ASP A 374 26.63 18.49 11.76
N LEU A 375 25.84 18.74 12.82
CA LEU A 375 24.48 19.22 12.69
C LEU A 375 24.03 19.94 13.96
N ASP A 376 23.31 21.04 13.79
CA ASP A 376 22.48 21.65 14.82
C ASP A 376 21.03 21.63 14.39
N LEU A 377 20.13 21.20 15.27
CA LEU A 377 18.68 21.17 15.03
C LEU A 377 17.99 21.94 16.16
N ALA A 378 17.22 22.95 15.80
CA ALA A 378 16.43 23.72 16.75
C ALA A 378 15.19 22.94 17.22
N ALA A 379 14.66 23.34 18.36
CA ALA A 379 13.41 22.79 18.86
C ALA A 379 12.25 23.04 17.84
N GLY A 380 11.46 22.01 17.58
CA GLY A 380 10.37 22.05 16.61
C GLY A 380 10.80 21.94 15.14
N GLU A 381 12.10 21.85 14.83
CA GLU A 381 12.53 21.58 13.46
C GLU A 381 12.37 20.10 13.09
N HIS A 382 12.11 19.84 11.81
CA HIS A 382 11.99 18.52 11.22
C HIS A 382 13.20 18.22 10.34
N LEU A 383 13.84 17.07 10.57
CA LEU A 383 15.02 16.60 9.85
C LEU A 383 14.74 15.27 9.14
N LEU A 384 15.03 15.21 7.85
CA LEU A 384 15.10 13.98 7.07
C LEU A 384 16.56 13.56 6.87
N VAL A 385 16.87 12.33 7.27
CA VAL A 385 18.20 11.70 7.07
C VAL A 385 18.09 10.71 5.94
N THR A 386 18.84 10.92 4.87
CA THR A 386 18.92 10.02 3.70
C THR A 386 20.34 9.50 3.51
N GLY A 387 20.50 8.55 2.60
CA GLY A 387 21.79 7.95 2.24
C GLY A 387 21.60 6.48 1.86
N ASP A 388 22.62 5.90 1.23
CA ASP A 388 22.60 4.52 0.76
C ASP A 388 22.40 3.51 1.89
N ASN A 389 22.07 2.26 1.52
CA ASN A 389 22.04 1.17 2.48
C ASN A 389 23.45 0.95 3.06
N GLY A 390 23.54 0.94 4.40
CA GLY A 390 24.84 0.85 5.08
C GLY A 390 25.56 2.20 5.33
N ALA A 391 25.02 3.34 4.90
CA ALA A 391 25.60 4.66 5.14
C ALA A 391 25.61 5.10 6.63
N GLY A 392 25.10 4.27 7.55
CA GLY A 392 25.15 4.55 8.98
C GLY A 392 23.95 5.34 9.51
N LYS A 393 22.85 5.49 8.75
CA LYS A 393 21.62 6.19 9.19
C LYS A 393 21.13 5.69 10.54
N SER A 394 20.82 4.41 10.66
CA SER A 394 20.34 3.81 11.92
C SER A 394 21.36 3.91 13.06
N THR A 395 22.67 3.86 12.74
CA THR A 395 23.75 4.08 13.73
C THR A 395 23.70 5.50 14.29
N LEU A 396 23.52 6.50 13.40
CA LEU A 396 23.36 7.90 13.81
C LEU A 396 22.12 8.09 14.67
N LEU A 397 20.96 7.58 14.22
CA LEU A 397 19.69 7.68 14.95
C LEU A 397 19.78 7.02 16.33
N GLN A 398 20.40 5.85 16.41
CA GLN A 398 20.62 5.14 17.68
C GLN A 398 21.52 5.95 18.63
N TRP A 399 22.59 6.57 18.12
CA TRP A 399 23.47 7.43 18.93
C TRP A 399 22.72 8.67 19.41
N ILE A 400 21.92 9.31 18.56
CA ILE A 400 21.06 10.42 18.98
C ILE A 400 20.09 9.94 20.08
N ALA A 401 19.42 8.80 19.89
CA ALA A 401 18.44 8.28 20.82
C ALA A 401 19.02 7.94 22.19
N THR A 402 20.24 7.46 22.26
CA THR A 402 20.89 7.05 23.52
C THR A 402 21.81 8.10 24.13
N ALA A 403 22.21 9.13 23.38
CA ALA A 403 23.29 10.07 23.64
C ALA A 403 24.65 9.38 23.94
N GLN A 404 24.76 8.11 23.57
CA GLN A 404 25.98 7.30 23.79
C GLN A 404 26.46 6.72 22.48
N PRO A 405 27.77 6.76 22.19
CA PRO A 405 28.30 6.15 20.98
C PRO A 405 28.10 4.63 21.01
N PRO A 406 28.00 4.00 19.83
CA PRO A 406 27.88 2.55 19.74
C PRO A 406 29.02 1.83 20.46
N GLN A 407 28.68 0.80 21.25
CA GLN A 407 29.68 0.03 21.99
C GLN A 407 30.48 -0.92 21.10
N GLY A 408 31.74 -1.16 21.42
CA GLY A 408 32.58 -2.14 20.73
C GLY A 408 33.10 -1.71 19.35
N VAL A 409 32.96 -0.41 19.01
CA VAL A 409 33.50 0.19 17.77
C VAL A 409 34.22 1.50 18.09
N ILE A 410 35.20 1.87 17.26
CA ILE A 410 35.89 3.14 17.41
C ILE A 410 34.94 4.25 16.94
N SER A 411 34.69 5.19 17.83
CA SER A 411 33.82 6.34 17.57
C SER A 411 34.51 7.64 18.01
N SER A 412 34.16 8.75 17.35
CA SER A 412 34.64 10.09 17.70
C SER A 412 33.49 11.09 17.64
N GLY A 413 33.69 12.26 18.25
CA GLY A 413 32.69 13.31 18.29
C GLY A 413 31.75 13.23 19.49
N ILE A 414 30.80 14.18 19.54
CA ILE A 414 29.86 14.33 20.66
C ILE A 414 28.48 14.62 20.10
N ILE A 415 27.47 13.97 20.67
CA ILE A 415 26.06 14.27 20.43
C ILE A 415 25.44 14.76 21.75
N THR A 416 24.88 15.96 21.73
CA THR A 416 24.13 16.55 22.84
C THR A 416 22.71 16.74 22.40
N ARG A 417 21.74 16.36 23.21
CA ARG A 417 20.31 16.45 22.91
C ARG A 417 19.48 16.83 24.12
N GLU A 418 18.29 17.37 23.88
CA GLU A 418 17.31 17.66 24.91
C GLU A 418 16.38 16.46 25.13
N GLU A 419 15.94 16.24 26.35
CA GLU A 419 15.02 15.17 26.76
C GLU A 419 13.57 15.69 26.85
N PRO A 420 12.54 14.87 26.69
CA PRO A 420 12.58 13.44 26.42
C PRO A 420 12.68 13.10 24.92
N VAL A 421 13.50 12.11 24.58
CA VAL A 421 13.65 11.58 23.22
C VAL A 421 13.08 10.18 23.13
N THR A 422 12.28 9.92 22.10
CA THR A 422 11.77 8.58 21.81
C THR A 422 12.18 8.15 20.40
N MET A 423 12.61 6.90 20.26
CA MET A 423 12.96 6.30 18.96
C MET A 423 12.04 5.13 18.62
N VAL A 424 11.50 5.18 17.43
CA VAL A 424 10.81 4.06 16.75
C VAL A 424 11.80 3.44 15.77
N PRO A 425 12.42 2.30 16.09
CA PRO A 425 13.41 1.66 15.22
C PRO A 425 12.79 1.04 13.97
N GLN A 426 13.62 0.76 12.96
CA GLN A 426 13.19 0.14 11.68
C GLN A 426 12.60 -1.26 11.88
N ARG A 427 13.19 -2.08 12.74
CA ARG A 427 12.71 -3.44 13.02
C ARG A 427 11.38 -3.46 13.76
N LEU A 428 10.64 -4.52 13.63
CA LEU A 428 9.44 -4.77 14.41
C LEU A 428 9.75 -4.84 15.92
N PRO A 429 8.77 -4.59 16.80
CA PRO A 429 8.98 -4.56 18.25
C PRO A 429 9.40 -5.92 18.79
N MET A 430 10.19 -5.88 19.87
CA MET A 430 10.58 -7.04 20.67
C MET A 430 10.12 -6.87 22.11
N GLU A 431 10.01 -7.97 22.87
CA GLU A 431 9.43 -8.01 24.22
C GLU A 431 10.04 -7.01 25.21
N ASN A 432 11.30 -6.70 25.10
CA ASN A 432 11.98 -5.82 26.06
C ASN A 432 12.33 -4.45 25.46
N ASP A 433 11.72 -4.07 24.37
CA ASP A 433 11.93 -2.76 23.78
C ASP A 433 11.39 -1.65 24.69
N PRO A 434 12.01 -0.45 24.67
CA PRO A 434 11.52 0.69 25.43
C PRO A 434 10.03 0.95 25.19
N GLY A 435 9.27 1.06 26.29
CA GLY A 435 7.82 1.24 26.26
C GLY A 435 6.99 -0.05 26.17
N PHE A 436 7.57 -1.18 25.75
CA PHE A 436 6.87 -2.47 25.74
C PHE A 436 7.03 -3.16 27.10
N THR A 437 6.13 -2.83 28.02
CA THR A 437 6.04 -3.56 29.28
C THR A 437 5.53 -4.98 29.05
N VAL A 438 5.78 -5.90 29.99
CA VAL A 438 5.24 -7.28 29.94
C VAL A 438 3.73 -7.26 29.75
N GLY A 439 3.02 -6.29 30.38
CA GLY A 439 1.58 -6.12 30.22
C GLY A 439 1.18 -5.76 28.77
N ILE A 440 1.86 -4.81 28.14
CA ILE A 440 1.59 -4.43 26.75
C ILE A 440 1.93 -5.58 25.81
N TRP A 441 3.02 -6.28 26.03
CA TRP A 441 3.47 -7.36 25.18
C TRP A 441 2.47 -8.52 25.09
N HIS A 442 1.94 -8.94 26.24
CA HIS A 442 1.05 -10.10 26.34
C HIS A 442 -0.45 -9.75 26.30
N ASN A 443 -0.86 -8.53 26.66
CA ASN A 443 -2.27 -8.15 26.72
C ASN A 443 -2.66 -7.07 25.69
N GLY A 444 -1.73 -6.70 24.80
CA GLY A 444 -1.95 -5.70 23.75
C GLY A 444 -1.81 -4.26 24.26
N VAL A 445 -1.90 -3.32 23.31
CA VAL A 445 -1.63 -1.89 23.55
C VAL A 445 -2.75 -1.17 24.30
N GLY A 446 -3.91 -1.77 24.45
CA GLY A 446 -5.05 -1.13 25.11
C GLY A 446 -5.42 0.21 24.49
N GLN A 447 -5.70 1.21 25.35
CA GLN A 447 -6.07 2.56 24.90
C GLN A 447 -4.93 3.33 24.21
N LEU A 448 -3.67 2.92 24.37
CA LEU A 448 -2.55 3.52 23.61
C LEU A 448 -2.74 3.35 22.09
N GLY A 449 -3.43 2.30 21.67
CA GLY A 449 -3.78 2.06 20.27
C GLY A 449 -4.88 2.98 19.69
N LYS A 450 -5.45 3.88 20.49
CA LYS A 450 -6.51 4.78 20.03
C LYS A 450 -6.04 5.66 18.88
N GLY A 451 -6.78 5.66 17.76
CA GLY A 451 -6.42 6.40 16.56
C GLY A 451 -5.32 5.76 15.71
N VAL A 452 -4.69 4.66 16.15
CA VAL A 452 -3.59 4.01 15.44
C VAL A 452 -3.93 2.56 15.07
N ILE A 453 -4.60 1.83 15.97
CA ILE A 453 -4.99 0.42 15.81
C ILE A 453 -6.48 0.29 16.00
N HIS A 454 -7.10 -0.60 15.23
CA HIS A 454 -8.53 -0.88 15.36
C HIS A 454 -8.87 -1.39 16.78
N PRO A 455 -9.94 -0.89 17.44
CA PRO A 455 -10.29 -1.25 18.81
C PRO A 455 -10.39 -2.75 19.08
N ALA A 456 -10.84 -3.53 18.11
CA ALA A 456 -10.92 -5.00 18.23
C ALA A 456 -9.54 -5.67 18.45
N MET A 457 -8.44 -4.98 18.15
CA MET A 457 -7.08 -5.51 18.29
C MET A 457 -6.34 -4.96 19.52
N TRP A 458 -6.98 -4.09 20.32
CA TRP A 458 -6.33 -3.47 21.47
C TRP A 458 -5.87 -4.46 22.55
N SER A 459 -6.57 -5.59 22.66
CA SER A 459 -6.26 -6.66 23.62
C SER A 459 -5.52 -7.85 22.98
N THR A 460 -5.12 -7.73 21.71
CA THR A 460 -4.36 -8.79 21.05
C THR A 460 -2.89 -8.70 21.44
N PRO A 461 -2.25 -9.80 21.88
CA PRO A 461 -0.80 -9.83 22.13
C PRO A 461 0.00 -9.33 20.94
N ILE A 462 1.07 -8.57 21.20
CA ILE A 462 1.88 -7.97 20.13
C ILE A 462 2.39 -9.00 19.12
N PRO A 463 2.91 -10.17 19.52
CA PRO A 463 3.40 -11.18 18.56
C PRO A 463 2.30 -11.80 17.66
N GLU A 464 1.04 -11.69 18.07
CA GLU A 464 -0.09 -12.22 17.30
C GLU A 464 -0.67 -11.21 16.29
N LEU A 465 -0.21 -9.96 16.36
CA LEU A 465 -0.58 -8.94 15.39
C LEU A 465 0.15 -9.16 14.05
N SER A 466 -0.46 -8.77 12.95
CA SER A 466 0.25 -8.68 11.67
C SER A 466 1.37 -7.65 11.75
N ASP A 467 2.40 -7.78 10.90
CA ASP A 467 3.56 -6.90 10.87
C ASP A 467 3.17 -5.40 10.80
N GLY A 468 2.19 -5.07 9.96
CA GLY A 468 1.67 -3.71 9.87
C GLY A 468 1.01 -3.23 11.19
N ASN A 469 0.28 -4.09 11.88
CA ASN A 469 -0.31 -3.74 13.18
C ASN A 469 0.73 -3.72 14.30
N GLN A 470 1.77 -4.57 14.26
CA GLN A 470 2.92 -4.48 15.16
C GLN A 470 3.65 -3.13 14.98
N ARG A 471 3.85 -2.69 13.73
CA ARG A 471 4.43 -1.38 13.43
C ARG A 471 3.57 -0.23 13.95
N ARG A 472 2.26 -0.30 13.76
CA ARG A 472 1.31 0.66 14.33
C ARG A 472 1.34 0.67 15.87
N ALA A 473 1.43 -0.50 16.50
CA ALA A 473 1.59 -0.61 17.95
C ALA A 473 2.88 0.06 18.44
N GLN A 474 3.98 -0.14 17.73
CA GLN A 474 5.28 0.44 18.04
C GLN A 474 5.23 1.98 17.96
N ILE A 475 4.59 2.53 16.95
CA ILE A 475 4.37 3.98 16.81
C ILE A 475 3.49 4.50 17.95
N ALA A 476 2.39 3.81 18.28
CA ALA A 476 1.48 4.20 19.36
C ALA A 476 2.19 4.24 20.72
N VAL A 477 2.99 3.22 21.01
CA VAL A 477 3.79 3.16 22.24
C VAL A 477 4.85 4.27 22.29
N GLY A 478 5.56 4.51 21.18
CA GLY A 478 6.55 5.58 21.08
C GLY A 478 5.96 6.96 21.34
N ILE A 479 4.80 7.24 20.75
CA ILE A 479 4.11 8.52 20.92
C ILE A 479 3.58 8.71 22.34
N SER A 480 3.13 7.63 22.98
CA SER A 480 2.59 7.68 24.35
C SER A 480 3.62 8.10 25.40
N ALA A 481 4.91 8.07 25.07
CA ALA A 481 5.99 8.56 25.94
C ALA A 481 6.07 10.10 26.01
N HIS A 482 5.22 10.83 25.32
CA HIS A 482 5.20 12.30 25.26
C HIS A 482 6.57 12.92 24.90
N PRO A 483 7.17 12.51 23.76
CA PRO A 483 8.51 12.99 23.42
C PRO A 483 8.52 14.47 23.04
N SER A 484 9.59 15.20 23.40
CA SER A 484 9.91 16.49 22.78
C SER A 484 10.62 16.30 21.44
N THR A 485 11.38 15.20 21.32
CA THR A 485 12.02 14.77 20.07
C THR A 485 11.60 13.34 19.71
N LEU A 486 10.99 13.16 18.56
CA LEU A 486 10.61 11.86 18.01
C LEU A 486 11.54 11.47 16.87
N ILE A 487 12.15 10.30 16.99
CA ILE A 487 13.00 9.70 15.96
C ILE A 487 12.28 8.51 15.36
N VAL A 488 12.14 8.48 14.03
CA VAL A 488 11.50 7.37 13.32
C VAL A 488 12.43 6.85 12.22
N ASP A 489 12.86 5.60 12.38
CA ASP A 489 13.70 4.92 11.41
C ASP A 489 12.80 4.13 10.43
N GLU A 490 12.80 4.52 9.15
CA GLU A 490 11.99 3.95 8.07
C GLU A 490 10.50 3.86 8.43
N PRO A 491 9.78 4.98 8.51
CA PRO A 491 8.37 5.04 8.94
C PRO A 491 7.42 4.25 8.04
N THR A 492 7.75 4.11 6.76
CA THR A 492 6.89 3.52 5.73
C THR A 492 6.92 1.99 5.70
N ASN A 493 7.91 1.37 6.33
CA ASN A 493 8.04 -0.08 6.33
C ASN A 493 6.85 -0.77 7.01
N TYR A 494 6.36 -1.85 6.40
CA TYR A 494 5.23 -2.69 6.86
C TYR A 494 3.85 -2.01 6.81
N LEU A 495 3.76 -0.74 6.41
CA LEU A 495 2.50 0.00 6.34
C LEU A 495 1.92 -0.02 4.92
N ASP A 496 0.59 -0.01 4.85
CA ASP A 496 -0.11 0.21 3.59
C ASP A 496 -0.15 1.71 3.23
N LEU A 497 -0.44 2.02 1.97
CA LEU A 497 -0.41 3.38 1.44
C LEU A 497 -1.27 4.37 2.24
N ASP A 498 -2.49 4.00 2.62
CA ASP A 498 -3.39 4.85 3.40
C ASP A 498 -2.82 5.17 4.79
N THR A 499 -2.19 4.17 5.40
CA THR A 499 -1.52 4.34 6.71
C THR A 499 -0.29 5.23 6.60
N ILE A 500 0.52 5.04 5.56
CA ILE A 500 1.71 5.87 5.30
C ILE A 500 1.31 7.33 5.17
N GLU A 501 0.31 7.65 4.35
CA GLU A 501 -0.15 9.02 4.15
C GLU A 501 -0.69 9.67 5.41
N SER A 502 -1.46 8.92 6.18
CA SER A 502 -2.01 9.41 7.43
C SER A 502 -0.92 9.65 8.48
N LEU A 503 0.09 8.77 8.54
CA LEU A 503 1.26 8.92 9.41
C LEU A 503 2.09 10.14 9.01
N GLU A 504 2.40 10.29 7.73
CA GLU A 504 3.18 11.43 7.24
C GLU A 504 2.49 12.77 7.49
N ARG A 505 1.17 12.84 7.31
CA ARG A 505 0.39 14.04 7.63
C ARG A 505 0.48 14.37 9.11
N ALA A 506 0.26 13.38 9.98
CA ALA A 506 0.31 13.59 11.42
C ALA A 506 1.72 14.01 11.92
N LEU A 507 2.77 13.41 11.34
CA LEU A 507 4.15 13.76 11.66
C LEU A 507 4.53 15.16 11.14
N ARG A 508 4.05 15.55 9.97
CA ARG A 508 4.30 16.88 9.39
C ARG A 508 3.69 18.00 10.23
N ASP A 509 2.47 17.76 10.72
CA ASP A 509 1.71 18.76 11.49
C ASP A 509 2.11 18.77 12.97
N TRP A 510 2.98 17.88 13.41
CA TRP A 510 3.41 17.80 14.80
C TRP A 510 4.41 18.91 15.13
N PRO A 511 4.18 19.71 16.21
CA PRO A 511 5.02 20.85 16.54
C PRO A 511 6.32 20.50 17.27
N GLY A 512 6.56 19.22 17.60
CA GLY A 512 7.80 18.75 18.23
C GLY A 512 8.96 18.60 17.26
N THR A 513 10.13 18.28 17.78
CA THR A 513 11.31 18.01 16.96
C THR A 513 11.23 16.63 16.36
N LEU A 514 11.29 16.52 15.04
CA LEU A 514 11.14 15.27 14.31
C LEU A 514 12.42 14.91 13.55
N ILE A 515 12.88 13.68 13.71
CA ILE A 515 14.01 13.14 12.94
C ILE A 515 13.55 11.85 12.27
N ILE A 516 13.53 11.82 10.96
CA ILE A 516 13.14 10.66 10.14
C ILE A 516 14.35 10.19 9.34
N ALA A 517 14.68 8.90 9.38
CA ALA A 517 15.49 8.29 8.33
C ALA A 517 14.60 7.56 7.37
N SER A 518 14.76 7.80 6.07
CA SER A 518 14.00 7.10 5.04
C SER A 518 14.76 7.01 3.72
N HIS A 519 14.42 5.96 2.98
CA HIS A 519 14.78 5.80 1.57
C HIS A 519 13.56 5.93 0.65
N ASP A 520 12.39 6.20 1.21
CA ASP A 520 11.15 6.41 0.42
C ASP A 520 11.30 7.68 -0.43
N ARG A 521 11.36 7.48 -1.74
CA ARG A 521 11.61 8.54 -2.72
C ARG A 521 10.51 9.58 -2.74
N TRP A 522 9.26 9.16 -2.56
CA TRP A 522 8.12 10.07 -2.48
C TRP A 522 8.22 10.99 -1.28
N LEU A 523 8.54 10.43 -0.10
CA LEU A 523 8.76 11.24 1.11
C LEU A 523 9.92 12.22 0.92
N ILE A 524 11.02 11.78 0.30
CA ILE A 524 12.21 12.63 0.05
C ILE A 524 11.84 13.81 -0.87
N GLU A 525 11.10 13.58 -1.95
CA GLU A 525 10.71 14.62 -2.92
C GLU A 525 9.71 15.64 -2.34
N HIS A 526 8.85 15.21 -1.40
CA HIS A 526 7.82 16.06 -0.80
C HIS A 526 8.21 16.61 0.58
N TRP A 527 9.46 16.37 1.03
CA TRP A 527 9.94 16.83 2.33
C TRP A 527 10.16 18.35 2.37
N GLN A 528 9.59 19.03 3.37
CA GLN A 528 9.69 20.48 3.53
C GLN A 528 10.62 20.93 4.66
N GLY A 529 11.13 19.98 5.47
CA GLY A 529 12.06 20.25 6.56
C GLY A 529 13.52 20.26 6.12
N ARG A 530 14.42 20.25 7.11
CA ARG A 530 15.86 20.13 6.86
C ARG A 530 16.20 18.73 6.32
N HIS A 531 17.29 18.64 5.57
CA HIS A 531 17.75 17.41 4.94
C HIS A 531 19.23 17.18 5.24
N LEU A 532 19.55 15.99 5.72
CA LEU A 532 20.92 15.51 5.91
C LEU A 532 21.14 14.28 5.01
N HIS A 533 22.04 14.39 4.07
CA HIS A 533 22.45 13.24 3.27
C HIS A 533 23.71 12.60 3.85
N GLN A 534 23.58 11.39 4.37
CA GLN A 534 24.68 10.64 4.97
C GLN A 534 25.43 9.86 3.89
N GLN A 535 26.73 10.14 3.78
CA GLN A 535 27.61 9.45 2.83
C GLN A 535 28.04 8.09 3.38
N SER A 536 28.19 7.12 2.47
CA SER A 536 28.74 5.81 2.81
C SER A 536 30.22 5.92 3.19
N CYS A 537 30.62 5.27 4.27
CA CYS A 537 32.03 5.09 4.60
C CYS A 537 32.66 4.15 3.55
N ARG A 538 33.52 4.65 2.69
CA ARG A 538 34.32 3.83 1.75
C ARG A 538 35.50 3.19 2.46
#